data_c97142259087ace4bb475739aca71166
#
_entry.id   c97142259087ace4bb475739aca71166
#
_cell.length_a   1.000
_cell.length_b   1.000
_cell.length_c   1.000
_cell.angle_alpha   90.00
_cell.angle_beta   90.00
_cell.angle_gamma   90.00
#
_symmetry.space_group_name_H-M   'P 1'
#
loop_
_entity.id
_entity.type
_entity.pdbx_description
1 polymer ?
#
loop_
_entity_poly.entity_id
_entity_poly.type
_entity_poly.pdbx_seq_one_letter_code
_entity_poly.pdbx_strand_id
1 'polypeptide(L)'
;MHGVHVGGIVGANRHNNIGIEGVADVELMFLRVGPGAGDEHDKEVALCIRYAVDNGARVINMSFGKPFSLHNKWMIDAMKYAEKKGVLLVHSAGNDGINLDERDFYPNRYVSKNKTLRNWIAVGANDMNGNPAPFSNYGKKEVDLFAPGVNVYSTIYDKRFKYRAMDGTSMAAPVVTGVIALIWNYFPELTAEEVKEAVLGSVTSRKGAIVPCPGSGEKIDFADLCRTGGIVNALEAVKLAEKIYEEKHK
;
A
#
# COMPACT_ATOMS: atom_id res chain seq x y z
N MET A 1 0.47 1.55 18.74
CA MET A 1 -0.30 2.69 18.17
C MET A 1 -0.35 2.64 16.65
N HIS A 2 0.77 2.63 15.94
CA HIS A 2 0.85 2.68 14.46
C HIS A 2 0.01 1.59 13.76
N GLY A 3 0.17 0.29 14.09
CA GLY A 3 -0.59 -0.79 13.44
C GLY A 3 -2.10 -0.70 13.64
N VAL A 4 -2.57 -0.18 14.79
CA VAL A 4 -4.01 0.05 15.04
C VAL A 4 -4.54 1.15 14.11
N HIS A 5 -3.75 2.21 13.88
CA HIS A 5 -4.11 3.27 12.95
C HIS A 5 -4.23 2.75 11.51
N VAL A 6 -3.23 2.01 11.07
CA VAL A 6 -3.20 1.35 9.75
C VAL A 6 -4.39 0.40 9.57
N GLY A 7 -4.65 -0.47 10.56
CA GLY A 7 -5.79 -1.39 10.51
C GLY A 7 -7.14 -0.69 10.48
N GLY A 8 -7.27 0.44 11.22
CA GLY A 8 -8.49 1.25 11.20
C GLY A 8 -8.79 1.85 9.82
N ILE A 9 -7.77 2.27 9.07
CA ILE A 9 -7.96 2.75 7.69
C ILE A 9 -8.52 1.64 6.80
N VAL A 10 -8.00 0.42 6.91
CA VAL A 10 -8.46 -0.71 6.10
C VAL A 10 -9.88 -1.12 6.48
N GLY A 11 -10.13 -1.42 7.77
CA GLY A 11 -11.32 -2.14 8.19
C GLY A 11 -11.85 -1.74 9.57
N ALA A 12 -11.85 -0.43 9.93
CA ALA A 12 -12.63 0.01 11.09
C ALA A 12 -14.10 -0.33 10.87
N ASN A 13 -14.76 -0.75 11.95
CA ASN A 13 -16.14 -1.23 11.93
C ASN A 13 -17.08 -0.18 11.31
N ARG A 14 -17.87 -0.58 10.31
CA ARG A 14 -18.73 0.30 9.53
C ARG A 14 -20.16 0.30 10.08
N HIS A 15 -20.89 1.37 9.83
CA HIS A 15 -22.32 1.48 10.13
C HIS A 15 -22.70 1.33 11.62
N ASN A 16 -21.74 1.60 12.53
CA ASN A 16 -21.97 1.55 13.97
C ASN A 16 -22.14 2.94 14.62
N ASN A 17 -22.06 4.01 13.84
CA ASN A 17 -22.11 5.42 14.28
C ASN A 17 -21.02 5.79 15.30
N ILE A 18 -19.87 5.09 15.30
CA ILE A 18 -18.76 5.33 16.22
C ILE A 18 -17.46 5.55 15.42
N GLY A 19 -16.89 6.75 15.54
CA GLY A 19 -15.57 7.09 15.04
C GLY A 19 -15.48 7.16 13.53
N ILE A 20 -14.69 6.29 12.91
CA ILE A 20 -14.47 6.23 11.47
C ILE A 20 -15.01 4.93 10.88
N GLU A 21 -15.21 4.94 9.58
CA GLU A 21 -15.47 3.75 8.78
C GLU A 21 -14.20 3.35 8.02
N GLY A 22 -13.83 2.08 8.08
CA GLY A 22 -12.77 1.53 7.24
C GLY A 22 -13.15 1.55 5.76
N VAL A 23 -12.16 1.46 4.88
CA VAL A 23 -12.41 1.43 3.43
C VAL A 23 -13.21 0.20 3.02
N ALA A 24 -13.00 -0.94 3.69
CA ALA A 24 -13.71 -2.19 3.42
C ALA A 24 -14.21 -2.85 4.72
N ASP A 25 -15.22 -3.69 4.62
CA ASP A 25 -15.67 -4.57 5.69
C ASP A 25 -14.91 -5.91 5.58
N VAL A 26 -13.92 -6.10 6.44
CA VAL A 26 -12.96 -7.21 6.35
C VAL A 26 -12.51 -7.70 7.71
N GLU A 27 -12.08 -8.95 7.77
CA GLU A 27 -11.32 -9.49 8.89
C GLU A 27 -9.85 -9.01 8.82
N LEU A 28 -9.31 -8.58 9.97
CA LEU A 28 -7.96 -8.07 10.10
C LEU A 28 -7.07 -9.04 10.87
N MET A 29 -5.96 -9.45 10.27
CA MET A 29 -4.91 -10.22 10.92
C MET A 29 -3.73 -9.29 11.25
N PHE A 30 -3.50 -9.00 12.54
CA PHE A 30 -2.39 -8.18 12.98
C PHE A 30 -1.15 -9.02 13.28
N LEU A 31 -0.07 -8.79 12.55
CA LEU A 31 1.21 -9.46 12.73
C LEU A 31 2.30 -8.47 13.11
N ARG A 32 3.05 -8.78 14.17
CA ARG A 32 4.10 -7.91 14.67
C ARG A 32 5.44 -8.28 14.06
N VAL A 33 6.07 -7.35 13.35
CA VAL A 33 7.33 -7.53 12.60
C VAL A 33 8.54 -6.86 13.24
N GLY A 34 8.38 -6.20 14.39
CA GLY A 34 9.49 -5.49 15.04
C GLY A 34 9.27 -5.28 16.54
N PRO A 35 10.31 -4.88 17.27
CA PRO A 35 10.31 -4.76 18.73
C PRO A 35 9.49 -3.58 19.26
N GLY A 36 9.02 -2.67 18.40
CA GLY A 36 8.26 -1.47 18.76
C GLY A 36 9.12 -0.21 18.89
N ALA A 37 10.41 -0.34 19.03
CA ALA A 37 11.41 0.72 18.86
C ALA A 37 12.54 0.17 17.97
N GLY A 38 12.90 0.90 16.92
CA GLY A 38 13.83 0.45 15.89
C GLY A 38 13.13 -0.18 14.68
N ASP A 39 13.93 -0.61 13.71
CA ASP A 39 13.44 -1.16 12.45
C ASP A 39 12.90 -2.59 12.62
N GLU A 40 12.06 -2.99 11.67
CA GLU A 40 11.61 -4.38 11.55
C GLU A 40 12.76 -5.33 11.18
N HIS A 41 12.69 -6.54 11.69
CA HIS A 41 13.70 -7.56 11.39
C HIS A 41 13.29 -8.40 10.18
N ASP A 42 14.22 -8.65 9.27
CA ASP A 42 14.00 -9.40 8.03
C ASP A 42 13.39 -10.79 8.28
N LYS A 43 13.81 -11.45 9.36
CA LYS A 43 13.30 -12.76 9.78
C LYS A 43 11.83 -12.70 10.16
N GLU A 44 11.46 -11.74 11.02
CA GLU A 44 10.09 -11.57 11.49
C GLU A 44 9.17 -11.19 10.33
N VAL A 45 9.60 -10.31 9.42
CA VAL A 45 8.85 -9.97 8.20
C VAL A 45 8.61 -11.23 7.36
N ALA A 46 9.63 -12.02 7.10
CA ALA A 46 9.52 -13.24 6.31
C ALA A 46 8.56 -14.27 6.96
N LEU A 47 8.65 -14.46 8.28
CA LEU A 47 7.76 -15.37 9.02
C LEU A 47 6.32 -14.87 9.02
N CYS A 48 6.10 -13.56 9.22
CA CYS A 48 4.77 -12.96 9.21
C CYS A 48 4.10 -13.06 7.84
N ILE A 49 4.84 -12.83 6.74
CA ILE A 49 4.31 -13.02 5.38
C ILE A 49 3.86 -14.47 5.18
N ARG A 50 4.69 -15.45 5.53
CA ARG A 50 4.33 -16.86 5.41
C ARG A 50 3.12 -17.22 6.24
N TYR A 51 3.11 -16.80 7.51
CA TYR A 51 1.99 -17.04 8.42
C TYR A 51 0.68 -16.44 7.87
N ALA A 52 0.71 -15.20 7.39
CA ALA A 52 -0.47 -14.57 6.79
C ALA A 52 -1.00 -15.37 5.59
N VAL A 53 -0.12 -15.79 4.69
CA VAL A 53 -0.47 -16.60 3.52
C VAL A 53 -1.07 -17.95 3.92
N ASP A 54 -0.46 -18.63 4.89
CA ASP A 54 -0.90 -19.96 5.35
C ASP A 54 -2.24 -19.89 6.11
N ASN A 55 -2.60 -18.73 6.65
CA ASN A 55 -3.86 -18.46 7.34
C ASN A 55 -4.89 -17.69 6.49
N GLY A 56 -4.74 -17.69 5.17
CA GLY A 56 -5.78 -17.26 4.23
C GLY A 56 -5.83 -15.76 3.93
N ALA A 57 -4.80 -15.00 4.28
CA ALA A 57 -4.73 -13.59 3.86
C ALA A 57 -4.69 -13.49 2.33
N ARG A 58 -5.52 -12.63 1.75
CA ARG A 58 -5.55 -12.33 0.31
C ARG A 58 -4.70 -11.10 -0.04
N VAL A 59 -4.58 -10.16 0.89
CA VAL A 59 -3.73 -8.98 0.77
C VAL A 59 -2.95 -8.75 2.06
N ILE A 60 -1.69 -8.37 1.95
CA ILE A 60 -0.81 -8.04 3.08
C ILE A 60 -0.39 -6.58 2.95
N ASN A 61 -0.74 -5.76 3.94
CA ASN A 61 -0.30 -4.38 4.05
C ASN A 61 1.02 -4.31 4.83
N MET A 62 2.03 -3.70 4.25
CA MET A 62 3.36 -3.52 4.83
C MET A 62 3.68 -2.02 4.95
N SER A 63 3.18 -1.39 6.03
CA SER A 63 3.39 0.03 6.33
C SER A 63 4.68 0.24 7.14
N PHE A 64 5.80 -0.24 6.65
CA PHE A 64 7.13 -0.16 7.21
C PHE A 64 8.18 -0.25 6.11
N GLY A 65 9.44 0.04 6.43
CA GLY A 65 10.55 -0.17 5.52
C GLY A 65 11.82 0.52 6.01
N LYS A 66 12.95 0.15 5.43
CA LYS A 66 14.29 0.58 5.83
C LYS A 66 15.24 0.66 4.64
N PRO A 67 16.29 1.50 4.73
CA PRO A 67 17.24 1.68 3.63
C PRO A 67 18.23 0.51 3.48
N PHE A 68 18.28 -0.40 4.44
CA PHE A 68 19.22 -1.50 4.44
C PHE A 68 18.63 -2.81 4.97
N SER A 69 18.91 -3.93 4.31
CA SER A 69 18.48 -5.27 4.71
C SER A 69 19.64 -6.25 4.68
N LEU A 70 19.97 -6.84 5.83
CA LEU A 70 21.04 -7.84 5.98
C LEU A 70 20.66 -9.19 5.35
N HIS A 71 19.39 -9.56 5.45
CA HIS A 71 18.89 -10.88 5.06
C HIS A 71 17.72 -10.77 4.08
N ASN A 72 17.81 -9.83 3.11
CA ASN A 72 16.79 -9.57 2.10
C ASN A 72 16.30 -10.85 1.40
N LYS A 73 17.17 -11.85 1.23
CA LYS A 73 16.80 -13.13 0.63
C LYS A 73 15.64 -13.83 1.36
N TRP A 74 15.56 -13.75 2.69
CA TRP A 74 14.46 -14.36 3.44
C TRP A 74 13.13 -13.68 3.13
N MET A 75 13.13 -12.35 3.03
CA MET A 75 11.95 -11.57 2.64
C MET A 75 11.55 -11.89 1.19
N ILE A 76 12.50 -11.90 0.25
CA ILE A 76 12.23 -12.25 -1.16
C ILE A 76 11.61 -13.64 -1.27
N ASP A 77 12.14 -14.64 -0.57
CA ASP A 77 11.60 -16.01 -0.62
C ASP A 77 10.18 -16.10 -0.03
N ALA A 78 9.87 -15.31 1.01
CA ALA A 78 8.52 -15.21 1.56
C ALA A 78 7.55 -14.47 0.63
N MET A 79 8.00 -13.38 0.01
CA MET A 79 7.19 -12.60 -0.96
C MET A 79 6.91 -13.40 -2.24
N LYS A 80 7.87 -14.20 -2.72
CA LYS A 80 7.64 -15.17 -3.82
C LYS A 80 6.64 -16.25 -3.44
N TYR A 81 6.66 -16.70 -2.19
CA TYR A 81 5.67 -17.63 -1.68
C TYR A 81 4.26 -16.99 -1.71
N ALA A 82 4.13 -15.76 -1.26
CA ALA A 82 2.88 -14.99 -1.35
C ALA A 82 2.42 -14.83 -2.81
N GLU A 83 3.33 -14.49 -3.74
CA GLU A 83 3.03 -14.42 -5.17
C GLU A 83 2.47 -15.74 -5.71
N LYS A 84 3.15 -16.86 -5.42
CA LYS A 84 2.71 -18.20 -5.86
C LYS A 84 1.33 -18.57 -5.32
N LYS A 85 0.94 -18.04 -4.17
CA LYS A 85 -0.36 -18.27 -3.54
C LYS A 85 -1.44 -17.23 -3.92
N GLY A 86 -1.12 -16.29 -4.82
CA GLY A 86 -2.05 -15.29 -5.28
C GLY A 86 -2.37 -14.21 -4.23
N VAL A 87 -1.45 -13.95 -3.30
CA VAL A 87 -1.61 -12.92 -2.27
C VAL A 87 -0.96 -11.62 -2.73
N LEU A 88 -1.70 -10.50 -2.71
CA LEU A 88 -1.16 -9.18 -3.02
C LEU A 88 -0.35 -8.61 -1.85
N LEU A 89 0.73 -7.92 -2.18
CA LEU A 89 1.60 -7.22 -1.24
C LEU A 89 1.52 -5.72 -1.50
N VAL A 90 1.03 -4.95 -0.53
CA VAL A 90 0.94 -3.49 -0.60
C VAL A 90 1.96 -2.90 0.36
N HIS A 91 2.87 -2.09 -0.16
CA HIS A 91 3.99 -1.54 0.59
C HIS A 91 3.97 -0.01 0.59
N SER A 92 4.25 0.60 1.72
CA SER A 92 4.45 2.04 1.83
C SER A 92 5.81 2.44 1.24
N ALA A 93 5.86 3.48 0.41
CA ALA A 93 7.10 3.86 -0.27
C ALA A 93 8.21 4.39 0.66
N GLY A 94 7.86 4.82 1.89
CA GLY A 94 8.80 5.46 2.84
C GLY A 94 8.64 6.97 2.89
N ASN A 95 9.25 7.61 3.90
CA ASN A 95 8.99 9.00 4.27
C ASN A 95 10.25 9.87 4.31
N ASP A 96 11.19 9.64 3.42
CA ASP A 96 12.50 10.31 3.38
C ASP A 96 12.58 11.36 2.27
N GLY A 97 11.52 11.49 1.43
CA GLY A 97 11.49 12.41 0.29
C GLY A 97 12.51 12.06 -0.79
N ILE A 98 12.85 10.79 -0.96
CA ILE A 98 13.90 10.34 -1.89
C ILE A 98 13.33 9.66 -3.13
N ASN A 99 14.11 9.69 -4.22
CA ASN A 99 13.84 8.95 -5.44
C ASN A 99 14.28 7.49 -5.31
N LEU A 100 13.30 6.57 -5.27
CA LEU A 100 13.55 5.12 -5.15
C LEU A 100 14.06 4.48 -6.45
N ASP A 101 13.99 5.17 -7.57
CA ASP A 101 14.63 4.73 -8.81
C ASP A 101 16.17 4.83 -8.73
N GLU A 102 16.69 5.55 -7.72
CA GLU A 102 18.12 5.83 -7.49
C GLU A 102 18.64 5.24 -6.18
N ARG A 103 17.76 4.89 -5.25
CA ARG A 103 18.13 4.42 -3.91
C ARG A 103 17.30 3.20 -3.49
N ASP A 104 17.97 2.22 -2.93
CA ASP A 104 17.31 1.04 -2.38
C ASP A 104 16.51 1.37 -1.12
N PHE A 105 15.34 0.73 -1.01
CA PHE A 105 14.48 0.72 0.16
C PHE A 105 13.85 -0.68 0.29
N TYR A 106 13.83 -1.25 1.48
CA TYR A 106 13.45 -2.65 1.71
C TYR A 106 12.24 -2.78 2.64
N PRO A 107 11.37 -3.80 2.37
CA PRO A 107 11.40 -4.71 1.24
C PRO A 107 11.10 -4.01 -0.08
N ASN A 108 11.51 -4.61 -1.21
CA ASN A 108 11.21 -4.09 -2.53
C ASN A 108 10.77 -5.21 -3.49
N ARG A 109 10.34 -4.81 -4.70
CA ARG A 109 9.80 -5.75 -5.70
C ARG A 109 10.81 -6.68 -6.34
N TYR A 110 12.13 -6.45 -6.19
CA TYR A 110 13.14 -7.18 -6.95
C TYR A 110 13.43 -8.57 -6.39
N VAL A 111 13.19 -9.59 -7.21
CA VAL A 111 13.61 -10.98 -6.94
C VAL A 111 15.05 -11.19 -7.38
N SER A 112 15.47 -10.52 -8.44
CA SER A 112 16.82 -10.46 -8.97
C SER A 112 16.96 -9.22 -9.85
N LYS A 113 18.17 -8.94 -10.36
CA LYS A 113 18.46 -7.76 -11.19
C LYS A 113 17.43 -7.51 -12.31
N ASN A 114 16.86 -8.57 -12.90
CA ASN A 114 15.96 -8.47 -14.06
C ASN A 114 14.58 -9.09 -13.80
N LYS A 115 14.24 -9.43 -12.55
CA LYS A 115 12.97 -10.06 -12.23
C LYS A 115 12.32 -9.40 -11.03
N THR A 116 11.08 -8.96 -11.20
CA THR A 116 10.26 -8.34 -10.16
C THR A 116 9.08 -9.23 -9.78
N LEU A 117 8.54 -9.02 -8.58
CA LEU A 117 7.28 -9.60 -8.11
C LEU A 117 6.11 -8.99 -8.89
N ARG A 118 5.18 -9.82 -9.33
CA ARG A 118 3.96 -9.40 -10.03
C ARG A 118 2.86 -8.97 -9.07
N ASN A 119 2.85 -9.51 -7.87
CA ASN A 119 1.87 -9.25 -6.81
C ASN A 119 2.21 -8.05 -5.91
N TRP A 120 3.12 -7.17 -6.30
CA TRP A 120 3.60 -6.03 -5.53
C TRP A 120 2.95 -4.73 -5.97
N ILE A 121 2.58 -3.88 -4.99
CA ILE A 121 2.12 -2.50 -5.19
C ILE A 121 2.83 -1.60 -4.17
N ALA A 122 3.60 -0.62 -4.63
CA ALA A 122 4.23 0.39 -3.80
C ALA A 122 3.43 1.70 -3.85
N VAL A 123 3.20 2.32 -2.69
CA VAL A 123 2.26 3.43 -2.52
C VAL A 123 2.96 4.66 -1.94
N GLY A 124 2.94 5.76 -2.69
CA GLY A 124 3.32 7.09 -2.24
C GLY A 124 2.17 7.82 -1.54
N ALA A 125 2.48 8.90 -0.81
CA ALA A 125 1.50 9.70 -0.08
C ALA A 125 1.21 11.04 -0.75
N ASN A 126 -0.09 11.39 -0.86
CA ASN A 126 -0.55 12.72 -1.28
C ASN A 126 -1.44 13.37 -0.21
N ASP A 127 -1.57 14.70 -0.29
CA ASP A 127 -2.51 15.49 0.49
C ASP A 127 -3.94 15.46 -0.09
N MET A 128 -4.88 16.16 0.57
CA MET A 128 -6.29 16.25 0.13
C MET A 128 -6.48 17.00 -1.19
N ASN A 129 -5.50 17.78 -1.64
CA ASN A 129 -5.52 18.50 -2.92
C ASN A 129 -4.91 17.66 -4.07
N GLY A 130 -4.41 16.46 -3.75
CA GLY A 130 -3.72 15.57 -4.69
C GLY A 130 -2.28 15.98 -4.98
N ASN A 131 -1.66 16.83 -4.15
CA ASN A 131 -0.24 17.10 -4.24
C ASN A 131 0.56 16.00 -3.51
N PRO A 132 1.72 15.60 -4.02
CA PRO A 132 2.58 14.66 -3.31
C PRO A 132 3.00 15.25 -1.96
N ALA A 133 2.99 14.43 -0.92
CA ALA A 133 3.48 14.86 0.39
C ALA A 133 4.99 15.11 0.34
N PRO A 134 5.52 16.20 0.95
CA PRO A 134 6.94 16.53 0.88
C PRO A 134 7.87 15.43 1.41
N PHE A 135 7.38 14.61 2.33
CA PHE A 135 8.13 13.49 2.90
C PHE A 135 8.05 12.21 2.06
N SER A 136 7.06 12.08 1.14
CA SER A 136 6.86 10.83 0.42
C SER A 136 8.07 10.44 -0.40
N ASN A 137 8.54 9.21 -0.28
CA ASN A 137 9.40 8.66 -1.30
C ASN A 137 8.61 8.51 -2.60
N TYR A 138 9.31 8.60 -3.73
CA TYR A 138 8.76 8.58 -5.08
C TYR A 138 9.69 7.82 -6.03
N GLY A 139 9.23 7.56 -7.24
CA GLY A 139 10.03 6.92 -8.28
C GLY A 139 9.13 6.41 -9.40
N LYS A 140 9.42 6.79 -10.62
CA LYS A 140 8.65 6.44 -11.81
C LYS A 140 8.55 4.93 -12.06
N LYS A 141 9.55 4.16 -11.57
CA LYS A 141 9.60 2.69 -11.71
C LYS A 141 9.20 1.99 -10.43
N GLU A 142 9.60 2.54 -9.27
CA GLU A 142 9.50 1.86 -7.97
C GLU A 142 8.19 2.12 -7.24
N VAL A 143 7.57 3.29 -7.43
CA VAL A 143 6.26 3.61 -6.85
C VAL A 143 5.19 3.38 -7.91
N ASP A 144 4.11 2.65 -7.57
CA ASP A 144 3.06 2.33 -8.54
C ASP A 144 2.02 3.44 -8.65
N LEU A 145 1.55 3.97 -7.53
CA LEU A 145 0.55 5.04 -7.43
C LEU A 145 0.67 5.81 -6.12
N PHE A 146 -0.07 6.88 -6.00
CA PHE A 146 -0.23 7.64 -4.76
C PHE A 146 -1.61 7.40 -4.14
N ALA A 147 -1.70 7.62 -2.82
CA ALA A 147 -2.96 7.57 -2.08
C ALA A 147 -2.93 8.60 -0.93
N PRO A 148 -4.10 9.00 -0.36
CA PRO A 148 -4.15 9.91 0.78
C PRO A 148 -3.29 9.44 1.94
N GLY A 149 -2.31 10.26 2.33
CA GLY A 149 -1.35 9.96 3.40
C GLY A 149 -1.00 11.15 4.27
N VAL A 150 -1.72 12.29 4.13
CA VAL A 150 -1.54 13.50 4.95
C VAL A 150 -2.82 13.77 5.73
N ASN A 151 -2.69 13.99 7.04
CA ASN A 151 -3.79 14.26 7.97
C ASN A 151 -4.88 13.17 7.95
N VAL A 152 -4.46 11.91 7.82
CA VAL A 152 -5.38 10.76 7.78
C VAL A 152 -5.86 10.43 9.18
N TYR A 153 -7.17 10.57 9.43
CA TYR A 153 -7.78 10.32 10.73
C TYR A 153 -8.15 8.84 10.87
N SER A 154 -7.69 8.19 11.94
CA SER A 154 -7.96 6.77 12.17
C SER A 154 -7.87 6.39 13.65
N THR A 155 -8.19 5.13 13.94
CA THR A 155 -8.17 4.55 15.29
C THR A 155 -6.76 4.50 15.86
N ILE A 156 -6.63 4.74 17.16
CA ILE A 156 -5.38 4.53 17.89
C ILE A 156 -5.63 3.78 19.19
N TYR A 157 -4.58 3.18 19.74
CA TYR A 157 -4.56 2.68 21.12
C TYR A 157 -3.82 3.68 22.00
N ASP A 158 -4.58 4.51 22.69
CA ASP A 158 -4.07 5.49 23.66
C ASP A 158 -5.02 5.58 24.86
N LYS A 159 -4.51 6.01 26.04
CA LYS A 159 -5.34 6.11 27.26
C LYS A 159 -6.35 7.25 27.22
N ARG A 160 -6.08 8.33 26.46
CA ARG A 160 -6.88 9.54 26.40
C ARG A 160 -7.70 9.67 25.12
N PHE A 161 -7.16 9.20 24.01
CA PHE A 161 -7.75 9.38 22.68
C PHE A 161 -7.94 8.02 22.00
N LYS A 162 -9.06 7.86 21.30
CA LYS A 162 -9.35 6.66 20.52
C LYS A 162 -9.03 6.82 19.03
N TYR A 163 -8.88 8.08 18.57
CA TYR A 163 -8.64 8.46 17.19
C TYR A 163 -7.60 9.57 17.12
N ARG A 164 -6.86 9.60 16.04
CA ARG A 164 -5.87 10.64 15.75
C ARG A 164 -5.61 10.75 14.25
N ALA A 165 -5.31 11.96 13.78
CA ALA A 165 -4.75 12.17 12.45
C ALA A 165 -3.24 11.88 12.46
N MET A 166 -2.75 11.18 11.44
CA MET A 166 -1.34 10.87 11.22
C MET A 166 -0.96 11.10 9.76
N ASP A 167 0.33 11.39 9.54
CA ASP A 167 0.93 11.55 8.23
C ASP A 167 1.87 10.37 7.94
N GLY A 168 1.98 10.00 6.67
CA GLY A 168 2.92 8.99 6.22
C GLY A 168 2.43 8.17 5.03
N THR A 169 3.36 7.64 4.28
CA THR A 169 3.08 6.58 3.28
C THR A 169 2.50 5.33 3.96
N SER A 170 2.76 5.17 5.27
CA SER A 170 2.13 4.16 6.13
C SER A 170 0.60 4.32 6.22
N MET A 171 0.05 5.51 5.99
CA MET A 171 -1.39 5.78 5.97
C MET A 171 -1.94 5.67 4.54
N ALA A 172 -1.13 5.92 3.54
CA ALA A 172 -1.49 5.77 2.13
C ALA A 172 -1.62 4.29 1.70
N ALA A 173 -0.69 3.44 2.09
CA ALA A 173 -0.73 2.01 1.75
C ALA A 173 -2.02 1.31 2.20
N PRO A 174 -2.53 1.48 3.44
CA PRO A 174 -3.78 0.84 3.86
C PRO A 174 -5.02 1.35 3.12
N VAL A 175 -5.03 2.56 2.55
CA VAL A 175 -6.11 3.01 1.67
C VAL A 175 -6.18 2.10 0.43
N VAL A 176 -5.05 1.85 -0.21
CA VAL A 176 -4.96 0.95 -1.38
C VAL A 176 -5.31 -0.49 -0.99
N THR A 177 -4.83 -0.95 0.17
CA THR A 177 -5.17 -2.27 0.72
C THR A 177 -6.68 -2.42 0.92
N GLY A 178 -7.33 -1.39 1.46
CA GLY A 178 -8.78 -1.35 1.63
C GLY A 178 -9.54 -1.38 0.30
N VAL A 179 -9.06 -0.66 -0.73
CA VAL A 179 -9.66 -0.70 -2.08
C VAL A 179 -9.54 -2.10 -2.69
N ILE A 180 -8.38 -2.75 -2.55
CA ILE A 180 -8.17 -4.13 -2.97
C ILE A 180 -9.16 -5.08 -2.27
N ALA A 181 -9.27 -4.96 -0.96
CA ALA A 181 -10.18 -5.77 -0.16
C ALA A 181 -11.66 -5.52 -0.53
N LEU A 182 -12.02 -4.27 -0.79
CA LEU A 182 -13.36 -3.89 -1.27
C LEU A 182 -13.69 -4.56 -2.62
N ILE A 183 -12.75 -4.57 -3.57
CA ILE A 183 -12.93 -5.28 -4.85
C ILE A 183 -13.18 -6.76 -4.60
N TRP A 184 -12.39 -7.42 -3.76
CA TRP A 184 -12.58 -8.84 -3.47
C TRP A 184 -13.86 -9.17 -2.69
N ASN A 185 -14.43 -8.21 -1.96
CA ASN A 185 -15.75 -8.40 -1.35
C ASN A 185 -16.87 -8.49 -2.40
N TYR A 186 -16.77 -7.70 -3.47
CA TYR A 186 -17.76 -7.73 -4.56
C TYR A 186 -17.45 -8.81 -5.61
N PHE A 187 -16.19 -9.07 -5.91
CA PHE A 187 -15.72 -9.98 -6.96
C PHE A 187 -14.70 -10.97 -6.41
N PRO A 188 -15.12 -11.92 -5.55
CA PRO A 188 -14.20 -12.84 -4.84
C PRO A 188 -13.43 -13.78 -5.78
N GLU A 189 -13.91 -13.99 -7.00
CA GLU A 189 -13.32 -14.88 -8.02
C GLU A 189 -12.20 -14.23 -8.84
N LEU A 190 -12.01 -12.91 -8.72
CA LEU A 190 -10.90 -12.24 -9.39
C LEU A 190 -9.56 -12.66 -8.80
N THR A 191 -8.62 -12.92 -9.67
CA THR A 191 -7.23 -13.22 -9.30
C THR A 191 -6.52 -11.99 -8.76
N ALA A 192 -5.40 -12.18 -8.08
CA ALA A 192 -4.57 -11.09 -7.60
C ALA A 192 -4.07 -10.17 -8.74
N GLU A 193 -3.78 -10.73 -9.91
CA GLU A 193 -3.36 -9.97 -11.10
C GLU A 193 -4.50 -9.10 -11.64
N GLU A 194 -5.73 -9.64 -11.74
CA GLU A 194 -6.92 -8.91 -12.18
C GLU A 194 -7.29 -7.78 -11.21
N VAL A 195 -7.24 -8.03 -9.90
CA VAL A 195 -7.49 -6.98 -8.88
C VAL A 195 -6.42 -5.88 -8.93
N LYS A 196 -5.15 -6.26 -9.06
CA LYS A 196 -4.06 -5.30 -9.25
C LYS A 196 -4.25 -4.46 -10.52
N GLU A 197 -4.64 -5.09 -11.62
CA GLU A 197 -4.96 -4.40 -12.88
C GLU A 197 -6.10 -3.40 -12.67
N ALA A 198 -7.18 -3.80 -12.00
CA ALA A 198 -8.30 -2.93 -11.69
C ALA A 198 -7.87 -1.69 -10.89
N VAL A 199 -7.03 -1.87 -9.86
CA VAL A 199 -6.53 -0.76 -9.03
C VAL A 199 -5.59 0.17 -9.80
N LEU A 200 -4.62 -0.37 -10.53
CA LEU A 200 -3.60 0.43 -11.22
C LEU A 200 -4.12 1.03 -12.52
N GLY A 201 -5.06 0.37 -13.20
CA GLY A 201 -5.66 0.82 -14.46
C GLY A 201 -6.73 1.91 -14.31
N SER A 202 -7.20 2.14 -13.08
CA SER A 202 -8.32 3.06 -12.78
C SER A 202 -7.93 4.31 -11.98
N VAL A 203 -6.64 4.59 -11.82
CA VAL A 203 -6.18 5.76 -11.05
C VAL A 203 -6.74 7.06 -11.62
N THR A 204 -7.00 8.03 -10.75
CA THR A 204 -7.22 9.42 -11.16
C THR A 204 -5.90 9.97 -11.69
N SER A 205 -5.81 10.10 -13.02
CA SER A 205 -4.59 10.58 -13.69
C SER A 205 -4.23 12.00 -13.26
N ARG A 206 -2.96 12.20 -12.95
CA ARG A 206 -2.34 13.51 -12.65
C ARG A 206 -1.23 13.85 -13.66
N LYS A 207 -1.14 13.10 -14.77
CA LYS A 207 -0.16 13.34 -15.82
C LYS A 207 -0.33 14.75 -16.39
N GLY A 208 0.76 15.49 -16.53
CA GLY A 208 0.76 16.89 -16.93
C GLY A 208 0.54 17.89 -15.79
N ALA A 209 0.20 17.44 -14.57
CA ALA A 209 0.12 18.31 -13.41
C ALA A 209 1.54 18.60 -12.88
N ILE A 210 1.93 19.85 -12.89
CA ILE A 210 3.21 20.30 -12.33
C ILE A 210 3.05 20.50 -10.83
N VAL A 211 3.80 19.75 -10.05
CA VAL A 211 3.72 19.70 -8.58
C VAL A 211 5.10 19.87 -7.95
N PRO A 212 5.18 20.22 -6.64
CA PRO A 212 6.45 20.17 -5.92
C PRO A 212 6.96 18.72 -5.83
N CYS A 213 8.21 18.48 -6.21
CA CYS A 213 8.88 17.20 -6.02
C CYS A 213 9.10 16.95 -4.51
N PRO A 214 8.75 15.78 -3.98
CA PRO A 214 9.07 15.44 -2.60
C PRO A 214 10.57 15.61 -2.31
N GLY A 215 10.89 16.05 -1.11
CA GLY A 215 12.27 16.28 -0.65
C GLY A 215 12.90 17.59 -1.18
N SER A 216 12.88 17.84 -2.49
CA SER A 216 13.53 19.03 -3.08
C SER A 216 12.61 20.25 -3.19
N GLY A 217 11.31 20.05 -3.39
CA GLY A 217 10.34 21.12 -3.69
C GLY A 217 10.42 21.67 -5.12
N GLU A 218 11.33 21.16 -5.96
CA GLU A 218 11.44 21.54 -7.36
C GLU A 218 10.17 21.14 -8.13
N LYS A 219 9.85 21.89 -9.19
CA LYS A 219 8.69 21.59 -10.02
C LYS A 219 8.94 20.36 -10.90
N ILE A 220 8.05 19.37 -10.81
CA ILE A 220 8.11 18.13 -11.58
C ILE A 220 6.72 17.75 -12.11
N ASP A 221 6.63 17.05 -13.23
CA ASP A 221 5.38 16.42 -13.65
C ASP A 221 5.04 15.26 -12.70
N PHE A 222 3.80 15.19 -12.25
CA PHE A 222 3.32 14.09 -11.41
C PHE A 222 3.56 12.72 -12.07
N ALA A 223 3.57 12.65 -13.40
CA ALA A 223 3.88 11.43 -14.16
C ALA A 223 5.28 10.87 -13.91
N ASP A 224 6.19 11.68 -13.36
CA ASP A 224 7.56 11.25 -13.05
C ASP A 224 7.71 10.78 -11.58
N LEU A 225 6.64 10.89 -10.78
CA LEU A 225 6.64 10.49 -9.37
C LEU A 225 6.23 9.03 -9.15
N CYS A 226 5.46 8.43 -10.08
CA CYS A 226 5.04 7.04 -9.97
C CYS A 226 4.69 6.46 -11.35
N ARG A 227 4.64 5.14 -11.42
CA ARG A 227 4.41 4.35 -12.64
C ARG A 227 3.11 4.70 -13.36
N THR A 228 2.01 4.83 -12.61
CA THR A 228 0.70 5.15 -13.19
C THR A 228 0.54 6.64 -13.51
N GLY A 229 1.31 7.51 -12.85
CA GLY A 229 1.15 8.96 -12.89
C GLY A 229 -0.18 9.41 -12.28
N GLY A 230 -0.67 8.70 -11.25
CA GLY A 230 -1.99 8.96 -10.69
C GLY A 230 -2.17 8.58 -9.22
N ILE A 231 -3.37 8.88 -8.75
CA ILE A 231 -3.85 8.67 -7.38
C ILE A 231 -4.93 7.59 -7.39
N VAL A 232 -4.96 6.72 -6.37
CA VAL A 232 -5.98 5.66 -6.22
C VAL A 232 -7.39 6.22 -6.34
N ASN A 233 -8.26 5.51 -7.06
CA ASN A 233 -9.68 5.84 -7.19
C ASN A 233 -10.52 4.59 -6.93
N ALA A 234 -11.14 4.51 -5.75
CA ALA A 234 -11.89 3.33 -5.34
C ALA A 234 -13.10 3.05 -6.25
N LEU A 235 -13.84 4.09 -6.65
CA LEU A 235 -15.02 3.95 -7.50
C LEU A 235 -14.65 3.39 -8.88
N GLU A 236 -13.67 4.00 -9.52
CA GLU A 236 -13.24 3.55 -10.86
C GLU A 236 -12.54 2.18 -10.80
N ALA A 237 -11.88 1.84 -9.68
CA ALA A 237 -11.30 0.53 -9.47
C ALA A 237 -12.38 -0.57 -9.37
N VAL A 238 -13.47 -0.33 -8.65
CA VAL A 238 -14.60 -1.26 -8.56
C VAL A 238 -15.29 -1.42 -9.93
N LYS A 239 -15.52 -0.33 -10.66
CA LYS A 239 -16.11 -0.39 -12.01
C LYS A 239 -15.23 -1.16 -13.01
N LEU A 240 -13.92 -0.95 -12.95
CA LEU A 240 -13.00 -1.70 -13.82
C LEU A 240 -12.94 -3.18 -13.42
N ALA A 241 -12.99 -3.49 -12.13
CA ALA A 241 -13.07 -4.86 -11.64
C ALA A 241 -14.35 -5.56 -12.09
N GLU A 242 -15.50 -4.87 -12.05
CA GLU A 242 -16.77 -5.36 -12.59
C GLU A 242 -16.66 -5.71 -14.08
N LYS A 243 -16.09 -4.82 -14.88
CA LYS A 243 -15.86 -5.06 -16.31
C LYS A 243 -14.96 -6.28 -16.55
N ILE A 244 -13.85 -6.41 -15.82
CA ILE A 244 -12.95 -7.58 -15.91
C ILE A 244 -13.71 -8.86 -15.54
N TYR A 245 -14.53 -8.81 -14.50
CA TYR A 245 -15.34 -9.94 -14.06
C TYR A 245 -16.35 -10.35 -15.13
N GLU A 246 -17.08 -9.41 -15.72
CA GLU A 246 -18.04 -9.69 -16.81
C GLU A 246 -17.39 -10.26 -18.07
N GLU A 247 -16.21 -9.74 -18.46
CA GLU A 247 -15.47 -10.25 -19.63
C GLU A 247 -15.00 -11.70 -19.43
N LYS A 248 -14.72 -12.09 -18.20
CA LYS A 248 -14.31 -13.46 -17.83
C LYS A 248 -15.47 -14.46 -17.84
N HIS A 249 -16.70 -13.99 -17.71
CA HIS A 249 -17.90 -14.85 -17.58
C HIS A 249 -18.82 -14.79 -18.83
N LYS A 250 -18.37 -14.14 -19.89
CA LYS A 250 -18.96 -14.21 -21.24
C LYS A 250 -18.43 -15.41 -22.03
#